data_ada8912d6f3f8b1c9cd375488ec08e5f
#
_entry.id   ada8912d6f3f8b1c9cd375488ec08e5f
#
_cell.length_a   1.000
_cell.length_b   1.000
_cell.length_c   1.000
_cell.angle_alpha   90.00
_cell.angle_beta   90.00
_cell.angle_gamma   90.00
#
_symmetry.space_group_name_H-M   'P 1'
#
loop_
_entity.id
_entity.type
_entity.pdbx_description
1 polymer ?
#
loop_
_entity_poly.entity_id
_entity_poly.type
_entity_poly.pdbx_seq_one_letter_code
_entity_poly.pdbx_strand_id
1 'polypeptide(L)'
;LVEEGIQVYGPYPADTFFDEGFHGSFDVVLAMYYDQGMMPFRMIEGEDGVQFESYMPVVCTSPTDGVRFDIAGTGNANPSSMRHAVYLAVDIFRNRKFYDESYSNPLKKLYKERRDESEKVRFAVPKPREDVKH
;
A
#
# COMPACT_ATOMS: atom_id res chain seq x y z
N LEU A 1 -2.33 12.05 3.39
CA LEU A 1 -1.35 11.31 2.58
C LEU A 1 -0.48 12.26 1.75
N VAL A 2 -1.08 13.17 0.94
CA VAL A 2 -0.30 14.13 0.14
C VAL A 2 0.55 15.05 1.02
N GLU A 3 0.03 15.49 2.18
CA GLU A 3 0.76 16.29 3.17
C GLU A 3 1.94 15.55 3.81
N GLU A 4 1.93 14.23 3.75
CA GLU A 4 2.99 13.35 4.24
C GLU A 4 4.01 12.98 3.15
N GLY A 5 3.88 13.55 1.96
CA GLY A 5 4.78 13.32 0.82
C GLY A 5 4.49 12.04 0.03
N ILE A 6 3.35 11.40 0.25
CA ILE A 6 2.92 10.22 -0.51
C ILE A 6 2.20 10.69 -1.78
N GLN A 7 2.65 10.20 -2.93
CA GLN A 7 1.99 10.48 -4.20
C GLN A 7 0.72 9.64 -4.32
N VAL A 8 -0.42 10.30 -4.31
CA VAL A 8 -1.74 9.66 -4.38
C VAL A 8 -2.51 10.21 -5.58
N TYR A 9 -3.05 9.30 -6.36
CA TYR A 9 -3.86 9.61 -7.55
C TYR A 9 -5.25 9.01 -7.38
N GLY A 10 -6.26 9.67 -7.94
CA GLY A 10 -7.65 9.23 -7.89
C GLY A 10 -8.60 10.29 -7.32
N PRO A 11 -9.83 9.96 -6.96
CA PRO A 11 -10.41 8.60 -7.05
C PRO A 11 -10.70 8.17 -8.49
N TYR A 12 -10.61 6.86 -8.75
CA TYR A 12 -10.97 6.26 -10.03
C TYR A 12 -12.21 5.38 -9.89
N PRO A 13 -13.05 5.28 -10.93
CA PRO A 13 -14.16 4.32 -10.93
C PRO A 13 -13.63 2.88 -10.90
N ALA A 14 -14.18 2.04 -10.02
CA ALA A 14 -13.69 0.68 -9.82
C ALA A 14 -13.93 -0.24 -11.04
N ASP A 15 -14.96 0.04 -11.82
CA ASP A 15 -15.34 -0.72 -13.01
C ASP A 15 -14.41 -0.52 -14.21
N THR A 16 -13.75 0.63 -14.29
CA THR A 16 -12.86 0.97 -15.42
C THR A 16 -11.39 0.96 -15.05
N PHE A 17 -11.05 1.04 -13.76
CA PHE A 17 -9.67 1.15 -13.31
C PHE A 17 -8.79 -0.05 -13.70
N PHE A 18 -9.36 -1.25 -13.71
CA PHE A 18 -8.65 -2.47 -14.08
C PHE A 18 -8.71 -2.79 -15.57
N ASP A 19 -9.48 -2.02 -16.33
CA ASP A 19 -9.51 -2.10 -17.80
C ASP A 19 -8.15 -1.67 -18.37
N GLU A 20 -7.79 -2.20 -19.53
CA GLU A 20 -6.55 -1.85 -20.25
C GLU A 20 -5.23 -1.98 -19.44
N GLY A 21 -5.26 -2.62 -18.27
CA GLY A 21 -4.05 -2.81 -17.45
C GLY A 21 -3.53 -1.55 -16.77
N PHE A 22 -4.35 -0.52 -16.63
CA PHE A 22 -3.97 0.77 -16.04
C PHE A 22 -3.44 0.63 -14.60
N HIS A 23 -3.95 -0.33 -13.84
CA HIS A 23 -3.47 -0.67 -12.49
C HIS A 23 -1.96 -0.98 -12.44
N GLY A 24 -1.36 -1.50 -13.52
CA GLY A 24 0.08 -1.78 -13.59
C GLY A 24 0.98 -0.54 -13.56
N SER A 25 0.42 0.66 -13.65
CA SER A 25 1.16 1.92 -13.54
C SER A 25 1.34 2.39 -12.08
N PHE A 26 0.77 1.66 -11.11
CA PHE A 26 0.80 2.03 -9.69
C PHE A 26 1.49 0.94 -8.87
N ASP A 27 2.21 1.36 -7.83
CA ASP A 27 2.86 0.44 -6.89
C ASP A 27 1.84 -0.22 -5.95
N VAL A 28 0.76 0.52 -5.61
CA VAL A 28 -0.29 0.07 -4.68
C VAL A 28 -1.64 0.61 -5.12
N VAL A 29 -2.66 -0.20 -5.00
CA VAL A 29 -4.07 0.18 -5.21
C VAL A 29 -4.83 0.10 -3.90
N LEU A 30 -5.42 1.22 -3.47
CA LEU A 30 -6.28 1.29 -2.29
C LEU A 30 -7.75 1.16 -2.71
N ALA A 31 -8.36 0.03 -2.42
CA ALA A 31 -9.80 -0.18 -2.61
C ALA A 31 -10.57 0.21 -1.33
N MET A 32 -11.66 0.95 -1.49
CA MET A 32 -12.50 1.39 -0.36
C MET A 32 -13.37 0.27 0.21
N TYR A 33 -13.71 -0.72 -0.61
CA TYR A 33 -14.51 -1.87 -0.22
C TYR A 33 -13.79 -3.16 -0.58
N TYR A 34 -14.00 -4.19 0.23
CA TYR A 34 -13.34 -5.49 0.10
C TYR A 34 -13.52 -6.13 -1.28
N ASP A 35 -14.73 -6.14 -1.81
CA ASP A 35 -15.06 -6.73 -3.10
C ASP A 35 -14.41 -5.99 -4.28
N GLN A 36 -14.29 -4.66 -4.20
CA GLN A 36 -13.62 -3.85 -5.23
C GLN A 36 -12.14 -4.20 -5.41
N GLY A 37 -11.49 -4.63 -4.34
CA GLY A 37 -10.08 -5.06 -4.39
C GLY A 37 -9.94 -6.56 -4.61
N MET A 38 -10.75 -7.38 -3.95
CA MET A 38 -10.58 -8.82 -3.93
C MET A 38 -10.95 -9.49 -5.27
N MET A 39 -11.95 -8.97 -5.98
CA MET A 39 -12.33 -9.53 -7.29
C MET A 39 -11.21 -9.39 -8.32
N PRO A 40 -10.70 -8.18 -8.63
CA PRO A 40 -9.60 -8.03 -9.58
C PRO A 40 -8.32 -8.71 -9.09
N PHE A 41 -8.03 -8.71 -7.80
CA PHE A 41 -6.88 -9.40 -7.24
C PHE A 41 -6.91 -10.90 -7.57
N ARG A 42 -8.04 -11.58 -7.38
CA ARG A 42 -8.20 -12.99 -7.72
C ARG A 42 -8.13 -13.26 -9.22
N MET A 43 -8.55 -12.31 -10.04
CA MET A 43 -8.46 -12.42 -11.50
C MET A 43 -7.03 -12.31 -12.02
N ILE A 44 -6.21 -11.48 -11.37
CA ILE A 44 -4.82 -11.21 -11.76
C ILE A 44 -3.88 -12.29 -11.21
N GLU A 45 -3.94 -12.55 -9.89
CA GLU A 45 -3.01 -13.46 -9.20
C GLU A 45 -3.44 -14.93 -9.23
N GLY A 46 -4.72 -15.22 -9.53
CA GLY A 46 -5.22 -16.58 -9.60
C GLY A 46 -5.06 -17.33 -8.28
N GLU A 47 -4.37 -18.50 -8.36
CA GLU A 47 -4.15 -19.39 -7.21
C GLU A 47 -2.91 -19.02 -6.36
N ASP A 48 -2.09 -18.07 -6.77
CA ASP A 48 -0.84 -17.72 -6.06
C ASP A 48 -0.99 -16.57 -5.06
N GLY A 49 -2.18 -15.98 -5.00
CA GLY A 49 -2.46 -14.84 -4.14
C GLY A 49 -2.34 -15.13 -2.65
N VAL A 50 -1.89 -14.13 -1.90
CA VAL A 50 -1.79 -14.16 -0.42
C VAL A 50 -2.48 -12.95 0.17
N GLN A 51 -3.30 -13.18 1.18
CA GLN A 51 -3.89 -12.12 2.00
C GLN A 51 -3.02 -11.90 3.24
N PHE A 52 -2.78 -10.63 3.57
CA PHE A 52 -2.05 -10.22 4.76
C PHE A 52 -2.85 -9.19 5.57
N GLU A 53 -2.97 -9.45 6.89
CA GLU A 53 -3.64 -8.57 7.83
C GLU A 53 -2.64 -7.63 8.50
N SER A 54 -2.52 -6.40 8.00
CA SER A 54 -1.45 -5.46 8.37
C SER A 54 -1.61 -4.82 9.76
N TYR A 55 -2.84 -4.68 10.25
CA TYR A 55 -3.15 -3.95 11.49
C TYR A 55 -2.99 -4.77 12.77
N MET A 56 -2.72 -6.07 12.65
CA MET A 56 -2.59 -6.96 13.81
C MET A 56 -1.18 -6.93 14.41
N PRO A 57 -1.04 -7.05 15.74
CA PRO A 57 0.26 -7.15 16.40
C PRO A 57 1.03 -8.43 16.05
N VAL A 58 0.32 -9.47 15.67
CA VAL A 58 0.87 -10.73 15.15
C VAL A 58 0.87 -10.70 13.63
N VAL A 59 1.81 -11.45 13.02
CA VAL A 59 1.81 -11.63 11.57
C VAL A 59 0.74 -12.65 11.21
N CYS A 60 -0.23 -12.23 10.41
CA CYS A 60 -1.32 -13.07 9.94
C CYS A 60 -1.34 -13.04 8.41
N THR A 61 -1.07 -14.19 7.80
CA THR A 61 -1.14 -14.40 6.36
C THR A 61 -2.03 -15.58 6.05
N SER A 62 -2.78 -15.53 4.97
CA SER A 62 -3.61 -16.64 4.52
C SER A 62 -3.58 -16.77 2.99
N PRO A 63 -3.67 -17.99 2.45
CA PRO A 63 -3.85 -18.20 1.03
C PRO A 63 -5.24 -17.69 0.60
N THR A 64 -5.37 -17.29 -0.65
CA THR A 64 -6.62 -16.77 -1.21
C THR A 64 -7.42 -17.79 -2.02
N ASP A 65 -7.03 -19.06 -2.02
CA ASP A 65 -7.67 -20.14 -2.79
C ASP A 65 -9.15 -20.35 -2.45
N GLY A 66 -9.59 -19.86 -1.29
CA GLY A 66 -10.93 -20.07 -0.78
C GLY A 66 -11.15 -21.51 -0.27
N VAL A 67 -12.41 -21.83 -0.07
CA VAL A 67 -12.80 -23.17 0.39
C VAL A 67 -12.90 -24.11 -0.80
N ARG A 68 -12.11 -25.19 -0.80
CA ARG A 68 -12.01 -26.18 -1.86
C ARG A 68 -12.45 -27.57 -1.36
N PHE A 69 -13.71 -27.70 -1.00
CA PHE A 69 -14.26 -28.99 -0.53
C PHE A 69 -14.29 -30.04 -1.64
N ASP A 70 -14.33 -29.61 -2.90
CA ASP A 70 -14.32 -30.45 -4.09
C ASP A 70 -13.07 -31.32 -4.21
N ILE A 71 -11.93 -30.85 -3.73
CA ILE A 71 -10.63 -31.55 -3.80
C ILE A 71 -10.12 -32.03 -2.44
N ALA A 72 -10.89 -31.82 -1.37
CA ALA A 72 -10.49 -32.23 -0.02
C ALA A 72 -10.29 -33.74 0.05
N GLY A 73 -9.12 -34.15 0.57
CA GLY A 73 -8.75 -35.58 0.70
C GLY A 73 -8.29 -36.27 -0.58
N THR A 74 -8.30 -35.60 -1.73
CA THR A 74 -7.90 -36.22 -3.03
C THR A 74 -6.38 -36.15 -3.27
N GLY A 75 -5.64 -35.33 -2.52
CA GLY A 75 -4.21 -35.09 -2.74
C GLY A 75 -3.90 -34.17 -3.95
N ASN A 76 -4.89 -33.61 -4.60
CA ASN A 76 -4.74 -32.81 -5.82
C ASN A 76 -4.67 -31.28 -5.53
N ALA A 77 -4.62 -30.86 -4.27
CA ALA A 77 -4.54 -29.46 -3.90
C ALA A 77 -3.19 -28.84 -4.32
N ASN A 78 -3.23 -27.65 -4.96
CA ASN A 78 -2.02 -26.90 -5.26
C ASN A 78 -1.49 -26.24 -3.97
N PRO A 79 -0.25 -26.53 -3.53
CA PRO A 79 0.30 -25.97 -2.28
C PRO A 79 0.94 -24.58 -2.47
N SER A 80 0.96 -24.01 -3.67
CA SER A 80 1.72 -22.78 -3.98
C SER A 80 1.29 -21.61 -3.14
N SER A 81 0.00 -21.30 -3.07
CA SER A 81 -0.54 -20.19 -2.30
C SER A 81 -0.21 -20.31 -0.81
N MET A 82 -0.36 -21.50 -0.22
CA MET A 82 0.00 -21.74 1.18
C MET A 82 1.51 -21.58 1.42
N ARG A 83 2.32 -22.02 0.47
CA ARG A 83 3.78 -21.87 0.54
C ARG A 83 4.17 -20.40 0.49
N HIS A 84 3.57 -19.61 -0.42
CA HIS A 84 3.77 -18.16 -0.52
C HIS A 84 3.33 -17.45 0.75
N ALA A 85 2.20 -17.84 1.34
CA ALA A 85 1.72 -17.28 2.62
C ALA A 85 2.73 -17.53 3.76
N VAL A 86 3.31 -18.73 3.86
CA VAL A 86 4.33 -19.04 4.87
C VAL A 86 5.61 -18.22 4.66
N TYR A 87 6.12 -18.12 3.44
CA TYR A 87 7.31 -17.31 3.16
C TYR A 87 7.07 -15.84 3.45
N LEU A 88 5.95 -15.30 3.01
CA LEU A 88 5.57 -13.91 3.29
C LEU A 88 5.48 -13.65 4.80
N ALA A 89 4.92 -14.56 5.58
CA ALA A 89 4.86 -14.44 7.04
C ALA A 89 6.25 -14.35 7.67
N VAL A 90 7.18 -15.17 7.21
CA VAL A 90 8.58 -15.17 7.70
C VAL A 90 9.27 -13.85 7.35
N ASP A 91 9.10 -13.37 6.12
CA ASP A 91 9.72 -12.13 5.66
C ASP A 91 9.16 -10.90 6.40
N ILE A 92 7.83 -10.83 6.59
CA ILE A 92 7.20 -9.77 7.37
C ILE A 92 7.69 -9.79 8.83
N PHE A 93 7.77 -10.98 9.45
CA PHE A 93 8.27 -11.12 10.82
C PHE A 93 9.71 -10.60 10.95
N ARG A 94 10.59 -10.99 10.03
CA ARG A 94 11.99 -10.54 10.00
C ARG A 94 12.10 -9.03 9.79
N ASN A 95 11.32 -8.49 8.85
CA ASN A 95 11.31 -7.06 8.56
C ASN A 95 10.79 -6.23 9.73
N ARG A 96 9.71 -6.66 10.39
CA ARG A 96 9.21 -6.00 11.61
C ARG A 96 10.27 -6.01 12.72
N LYS A 97 10.89 -7.16 12.98
CA LYS A 97 11.94 -7.28 13.98
C LYS A 97 13.13 -6.37 13.68
N PHE A 98 13.60 -6.35 12.45
CA PHE A 98 14.69 -5.47 12.01
C PHE A 98 14.33 -3.99 12.16
N TYR A 99 13.10 -3.62 11.81
CA TYR A 99 12.61 -2.26 11.99
C TYR A 99 12.59 -1.87 13.47
N ASP A 100 11.99 -2.69 14.32
CA ASP A 100 11.90 -2.44 15.76
C ASP A 100 13.28 -2.32 16.42
N GLU A 101 14.22 -3.19 16.07
CA GLU A 101 15.60 -3.13 16.54
C GLU A 101 16.29 -1.83 16.09
N SER A 102 16.14 -1.43 14.84
CA SER A 102 16.76 -0.22 14.29
C SER A 102 16.21 1.07 14.92
N TYR A 103 14.92 1.08 15.26
CA TYR A 103 14.24 2.25 15.83
C TYR A 103 14.13 2.22 17.35
N SER A 104 14.61 1.18 18.02
CA SER A 104 14.54 1.07 19.50
C SER A 104 15.31 2.16 20.22
N ASN A 105 16.40 2.66 19.63
CA ASN A 105 17.22 3.72 20.19
C ASN A 105 17.67 4.71 19.11
N PRO A 106 16.77 5.52 18.55
CA PRO A 106 17.11 6.46 17.49
C PRO A 106 18.06 7.55 18.00
N LEU A 107 19.03 7.92 17.17
CA LEU A 107 19.91 9.04 17.45
C LEU A 107 19.09 10.32 17.63
N LYS A 108 19.38 11.06 18.68
CA LYS A 108 18.75 12.38 18.91
C LYS A 108 19.18 13.33 17.79
N LYS A 109 18.22 14.00 17.17
CA LYS A 109 18.51 15.10 16.24
C LYS A 109 19.24 16.21 17.01
N LEU A 110 20.51 16.45 16.67
CA LEU A 110 21.35 17.45 17.32
C LEU A 110 21.03 18.88 16.86
N TYR A 111 20.31 19.05 15.77
CA TYR A 111 19.90 20.35 15.26
C TYR A 111 18.43 20.31 14.82
N LYS A 112 17.74 21.43 15.02
CA LYS A 112 16.46 21.66 14.39
C LYS A 112 16.73 22.05 12.95
N GLU A 113 16.19 21.31 11.98
CA GLU A 113 16.10 21.79 10.61
C GLU A 113 15.44 23.18 10.66
N ARG A 114 16.22 24.22 10.36
CA ARG A 114 15.62 25.53 10.05
C ARG A 114 14.85 25.31 8.76
N ARG A 115 13.53 25.34 8.85
CA ARG A 115 12.71 25.50 7.65
C ARG A 115 13.25 26.72 6.92
N ASP A 116 13.77 26.49 5.73
CA ASP A 116 14.23 27.58 4.89
C ASP A 116 13.00 28.39 4.48
N GLU A 117 12.79 29.53 5.15
CA GLU A 117 11.69 30.42 4.85
C GLU A 117 11.82 31.06 3.45
N SER A 118 12.97 30.93 2.80
CA SER A 118 13.18 31.42 1.44
C SER A 118 12.32 30.64 0.42
N GLU A 119 11.96 29.39 0.68
CA GLU A 119 11.02 28.63 -0.18
C GLU A 119 9.60 29.20 -0.13
N LYS A 120 9.16 29.76 0.98
CA LYS A 120 7.84 30.39 1.07
C LYS A 120 7.72 31.64 0.21
N VAL A 121 8.81 32.34 -0.05
CA VAL A 121 8.84 33.56 -0.88
C VAL A 121 8.79 33.22 -2.37
N ARG A 122 9.31 32.07 -2.79
CA ARG A 122 9.32 31.66 -4.21
C ARG A 122 7.94 31.35 -4.79
N PHE A 123 6.97 31.03 -3.95
CA PHE A 123 5.60 30.68 -4.38
C PHE A 123 4.53 31.69 -3.93
N ALA A 124 4.94 32.85 -3.42
CA ALA A 124 4.00 33.92 -3.16
C ALA A 124 3.51 34.48 -4.50
N VAL A 125 2.28 34.15 -4.86
CA VAL A 125 1.60 34.77 -6.01
C VAL A 125 1.53 36.28 -5.76
N PRO A 126 2.04 37.15 -6.65
CA PRO A 126 1.95 38.58 -6.48
C PRO A 126 0.47 38.98 -6.39
N LYS A 127 0.09 39.73 -5.35
CA LYS A 127 -1.26 40.28 -5.24
C LYS A 127 -1.51 41.17 -6.46
N PRO A 128 -2.70 41.11 -7.11
CA PRO A 128 -3.07 42.02 -8.14
C PRO A 128 -2.92 43.46 -7.63
N ARG A 129 -2.29 44.31 -8.40
CA ARG A 129 -2.26 45.76 -8.10
C ARG A 129 -3.69 46.26 -8.09
N GLU A 130 -4.13 46.81 -6.96
CA GLU A 130 -5.37 47.60 -6.93
C GLU A 130 -5.18 48.77 -7.86
N ASP A 131 -5.96 48.81 -8.95
CA ASP A 131 -5.96 49.91 -9.91
C ASP A 131 -6.32 51.19 -9.17
N VAL A 132 -5.39 52.13 -9.19
CA VAL A 132 -5.58 53.46 -8.67
C VAL A 132 -6.71 54.10 -9.50
N LYS A 133 -7.89 54.28 -8.91
CA LYS A 133 -8.98 55.05 -9.47
C LYS A 133 -8.53 56.50 -9.58
N HIS A 134 -8.46 56.99 -10.81
CA HIS A 134 -8.43 58.43 -11.13
C HIS A 134 -9.84 59.01 -11.09
#